data_8a6a16e29c6c48586c4b58c2365662ac
#
_entry.id   8a6a16e29c6c48586c4b58c2365662ac
#
_cell.length_a   1.000
_cell.length_b   1.000
_cell.length_c   1.000
_cell.angle_alpha   90.00
_cell.angle_beta   90.00
_cell.angle_gamma   90.00
#
_symmetry.space_group_name_H-M   'P 1'
#
loop_
_entity.id
_entity.type
_entity.pdbx_description
1 polymer ?
#
loop_
_entity_poly.entity_id
_entity_poly.type
_entity_poly.pdbx_seq_one_letter_code
_entity_poly.pdbx_strand_id
1 'polypeptide(L)'
;MNNRTSVYNPAVYRAAFFNLRIALIFFILVGITSAQDKSEVYRNTVASVGLITDRSGAVASGFFVNSKIFVTNHHVTEDLDIKTAKIEMKDDRVYKVKRIVKEVKVCDLAIVEISSECDDILPLADESGINYLDDVYSLGNPTDEDMNVDYFHLTKGRIKKIDDDSWFYDQDEDYTHEAFVIQHTAMIKPGNSGGPLLNIRGEVVGVNTFFYGDSLNYAIHVNELKSILDANDIAYNKSVSEKILTKKEKKRSRSLGERVEFVFERQGEIIELYSYIFVSLGALYFAFIFFGIIMIIVYVTAFRTARAPVKRNNYY
;
A
#
# COMPACT_ATOMS: atom_id res chain seq x y z
N MET A 1 24.82 -9.17 61.63
CA MET A 1 24.80 -8.07 60.63
C MET A 1 25.66 -8.51 59.45
N ASN A 2 25.00 -8.97 58.36
CA ASN A 2 25.68 -9.38 57.14
C ASN A 2 25.35 -8.38 56.04
N ASN A 3 26.28 -7.47 55.77
CA ASN A 3 26.26 -6.59 54.62
C ASN A 3 26.50 -7.43 53.36
N ARG A 4 25.43 -7.68 52.57
CA ARG A 4 25.56 -8.13 51.18
C ARG A 4 25.79 -6.91 50.31
N THR A 5 27.01 -6.60 49.96
CA THR A 5 27.32 -5.69 48.87
C THR A 5 26.96 -6.38 47.55
N SER A 6 25.94 -5.88 46.87
CA SER A 6 25.65 -6.31 45.50
C SER A 6 26.86 -5.90 44.64
N VAL A 7 27.54 -6.87 44.03
CA VAL A 7 28.66 -6.62 43.13
C VAL A 7 28.11 -5.97 41.88
N TYR A 8 28.20 -4.65 41.81
CA TYR A 8 27.89 -3.85 40.65
C TYR A 8 28.92 -4.17 39.54
N ASN A 9 28.51 -4.85 38.47
CA ASN A 9 29.38 -5.10 37.33
C ASN A 9 29.09 -4.08 36.20
N PRO A 10 29.91 -3.03 36.09
CA PRO A 10 29.69 -1.97 35.12
C PRO A 10 29.74 -2.40 33.65
N ALA A 11 30.41 -3.53 33.36
CA ALA A 11 30.49 -4.07 31.98
C ALA A 11 29.14 -4.63 31.50
N VAL A 12 28.39 -5.28 32.38
CA VAL A 12 27.07 -5.84 32.04
C VAL A 12 26.06 -4.73 31.75
N TYR A 13 26.08 -3.67 32.52
CA TYR A 13 25.21 -2.51 32.30
C TYR A 13 25.57 -1.75 31.01
N ARG A 14 26.87 -1.59 30.71
CA ARG A 14 27.31 -0.97 29.45
C ARG A 14 26.87 -1.76 28.23
N ALA A 15 26.96 -3.10 28.26
CA ALA A 15 26.48 -3.95 27.17
C ALA A 15 24.94 -3.89 27.00
N ALA A 16 24.19 -3.90 28.11
CA ALA A 16 22.74 -3.76 28.09
C ALA A 16 22.29 -2.39 27.51
N PHE A 17 22.92 -1.29 27.94
CA PHE A 17 22.65 0.05 27.41
C PHE A 17 23.03 0.19 25.92
N PHE A 18 24.12 -0.46 25.50
CA PHE A 18 24.53 -0.46 24.08
C PHE A 18 23.51 -1.19 23.19
N ASN A 19 23.05 -2.36 23.61
CA ASN A 19 22.02 -3.12 22.89
C ASN A 19 20.67 -2.38 22.84
N LEU A 20 20.28 -1.72 23.95
CA LEU A 20 19.06 -0.91 23.99
C LEU A 20 19.14 0.29 23.02
N ARG A 21 20.30 0.94 22.91
CA ARG A 21 20.52 2.03 21.95
C ARG A 21 20.44 1.55 20.51
N ILE A 22 21.01 0.40 20.17
CA ILE A 22 20.91 -0.18 18.83
C ILE A 22 19.46 -0.52 18.50
N ALA A 23 18.71 -1.15 19.41
CA ALA A 23 17.31 -1.45 19.24
C ALA A 23 16.48 -0.17 19.02
N LEU A 24 16.73 0.88 19.81
CA LEU A 24 16.04 2.16 19.69
C LEU A 24 16.33 2.84 18.32
N ILE A 25 17.60 2.83 17.89
CA ILE A 25 18.00 3.36 16.57
C ILE A 25 17.32 2.58 15.45
N PHE A 26 17.25 1.25 15.55
CA PHE A 26 16.57 0.40 14.57
C PHE A 26 15.09 0.72 14.50
N PHE A 27 14.39 0.87 15.64
CA PHE A 27 12.98 1.27 15.68
C PHE A 27 12.74 2.67 15.10
N ILE A 28 13.65 3.61 15.37
CA ILE A 28 13.57 4.98 14.81
C ILE A 28 13.75 4.93 13.28
N LEU A 29 14.74 4.18 12.77
CA LEU A 29 14.98 4.04 11.33
C LEU A 29 13.80 3.40 10.61
N VAL A 30 13.23 2.32 11.15
CA VAL A 30 12.04 1.67 10.57
C VAL A 30 10.82 2.60 10.59
N GLY A 31 10.64 3.37 11.66
CA GLY A 31 9.55 4.34 11.76
C GLY A 31 9.69 5.49 10.74
N ILE A 32 10.91 5.96 10.50
CA ILE A 32 11.19 7.04 9.53
C ILE A 32 10.90 6.59 8.11
N THR A 33 11.31 5.36 7.70
CA THR A 33 11.07 4.86 6.34
C THR A 33 9.58 4.76 6.04
N SER A 34 8.77 4.19 6.94
CA SER A 34 7.33 4.05 6.72
C SER A 34 6.58 5.39 6.65
N ALA A 35 6.99 6.39 7.42
CA ALA A 35 6.41 7.73 7.36
C ALA A 35 6.80 8.48 6.08
N GLN A 36 8.02 8.27 5.61
CA GLN A 36 8.53 8.85 4.37
C GLN A 36 7.76 8.32 3.14
N ASP A 37 7.51 7.01 3.09
CA ASP A 37 6.76 6.36 2.01
C ASP A 37 5.34 6.95 1.87
N LYS A 38 4.60 7.05 2.98
CA LYS A 38 3.25 7.63 2.99
C LYS A 38 3.25 9.09 2.49
N SER A 39 4.19 9.89 2.97
CA SER A 39 4.33 11.29 2.59
C SER A 39 4.73 11.47 1.11
N GLU A 40 5.54 10.57 0.58
CA GLU A 40 5.98 10.60 -0.81
C GLU A 40 4.84 10.20 -1.76
N VAL A 41 4.14 9.08 -1.48
CA VAL A 41 2.95 8.68 -2.25
C VAL A 41 1.94 9.83 -2.29
N TYR A 42 1.64 10.43 -1.13
CA TYR A 42 0.69 11.54 -1.07
C TYR A 42 1.11 12.72 -1.95
N ARG A 43 2.33 13.22 -1.81
CA ARG A 43 2.82 14.36 -2.60
C ARG A 43 2.78 14.11 -4.10
N ASN A 44 3.06 12.88 -4.52
CA ASN A 44 3.16 12.53 -5.93
C ASN A 44 1.78 12.27 -6.57
N THR A 45 0.71 12.07 -5.77
CA THR A 45 -0.57 11.60 -6.31
C THR A 45 -1.74 12.52 -6.02
N VAL A 46 -1.68 13.32 -4.95
CA VAL A 46 -2.82 14.13 -4.48
C VAL A 46 -3.31 15.14 -5.51
N ALA A 47 -2.43 15.68 -6.35
CA ALA A 47 -2.79 16.63 -7.41
C ALA A 47 -3.65 16.02 -8.53
N SER A 48 -3.67 14.68 -8.63
CA SER A 48 -4.42 13.94 -9.64
C SER A 48 -5.75 13.38 -9.13
N VAL A 49 -6.04 13.55 -7.84
CA VAL A 49 -7.28 13.06 -7.18
C VAL A 49 -8.22 14.24 -6.94
N GLY A 50 -9.48 14.06 -7.25
CA GLY A 50 -10.51 15.08 -7.11
C GLY A 50 -11.68 14.63 -6.26
N LEU A 51 -12.35 15.62 -5.65
CA LEU A 51 -13.67 15.51 -5.09
C LEU A 51 -14.68 15.73 -6.22
N ILE A 52 -15.53 14.76 -6.53
CA ILE A 52 -16.66 14.95 -7.43
C ILE A 52 -17.92 15.27 -6.61
N THR A 53 -18.62 16.33 -7.00
CA THR A 53 -19.84 16.79 -6.32
C THR A 53 -20.75 17.51 -7.30
N ASP A 54 -22.01 17.73 -6.91
CA ASP A 54 -23.00 18.51 -7.62
C ASP A 54 -23.80 19.41 -6.65
N ARG A 55 -24.93 19.94 -7.08
CA ARG A 55 -25.81 20.76 -6.24
C ARG A 55 -26.54 19.99 -5.14
N SER A 56 -26.66 18.69 -5.23
CA SER A 56 -27.28 17.86 -4.18
C SER A 56 -26.43 17.82 -2.92
N GLY A 57 -25.13 18.13 -3.04
CA GLY A 57 -24.15 18.01 -1.96
C GLY A 57 -23.58 16.61 -1.82
N ALA A 58 -23.85 15.72 -2.78
CA ALA A 58 -23.22 14.41 -2.83
C ALA A 58 -21.68 14.56 -2.88
N VAL A 59 -20.98 13.73 -2.14
CA VAL A 59 -19.51 13.74 -2.02
C VAL A 59 -18.97 12.38 -2.39
N ALA A 60 -18.08 12.34 -3.39
CA ALA A 60 -17.34 11.15 -3.76
C ALA A 60 -15.95 11.53 -4.29
N SER A 61 -15.15 10.54 -4.58
CA SER A 61 -13.79 10.71 -5.06
C SER A 61 -13.61 10.18 -6.48
N GLY A 62 -12.50 10.53 -7.06
CA GLY A 62 -12.03 9.98 -8.34
C GLY A 62 -10.65 10.48 -8.68
N PHE A 63 -10.16 10.13 -9.86
CA PHE A 63 -8.82 10.50 -10.30
C PHE A 63 -8.71 10.59 -11.82
N PHE A 64 -7.72 11.35 -12.28
CA PHE A 64 -7.44 11.51 -13.70
C PHE A 64 -6.51 10.42 -14.24
N VAL A 65 -6.88 9.80 -15.37
CA VAL A 65 -6.07 8.81 -16.10
C VAL A 65 -5.47 9.37 -17.40
N ASN A 66 -6.01 10.48 -17.90
CA ASN A 66 -5.45 11.33 -18.94
C ASN A 66 -5.94 12.78 -18.76
N SER A 67 -5.56 13.68 -19.66
CA SER A 67 -5.87 15.11 -19.51
C SER A 67 -7.35 15.47 -19.53
N LYS A 68 -8.26 14.58 -19.93
CA LYS A 68 -9.71 14.83 -20.05
C LYS A 68 -10.58 13.83 -19.34
N ILE A 69 -10.02 12.70 -18.90
CA ILE A 69 -10.78 11.57 -18.37
C ILE A 69 -10.53 11.40 -16.89
N PHE A 70 -11.62 11.49 -16.15
CA PHE A 70 -11.73 11.24 -14.72
C PHE A 70 -12.48 9.92 -14.48
N VAL A 71 -11.97 9.10 -13.58
CA VAL A 71 -12.55 7.80 -13.20
C VAL A 71 -13.20 7.92 -11.84
N THR A 72 -14.38 7.34 -11.70
CA THR A 72 -15.10 7.20 -10.43
C THR A 72 -15.94 5.92 -10.45
N ASN A 73 -16.79 5.68 -9.45
CA ASN A 73 -17.73 4.56 -9.47
C ASN A 73 -19.02 4.89 -10.25
N HIS A 74 -19.73 3.83 -10.71
CA HIS A 74 -21.05 3.98 -11.33
C HIS A 74 -22.08 4.52 -10.32
N HIS A 75 -22.16 3.95 -9.11
CA HIS A 75 -23.09 4.42 -8.09
C HIS A 75 -22.90 5.91 -7.71
N VAL A 76 -21.73 6.48 -7.96
CA VAL A 76 -21.48 7.92 -7.80
C VAL A 76 -22.14 8.72 -8.91
N THR A 77 -22.13 8.21 -10.15
CA THR A 77 -22.66 8.92 -11.32
C THR A 77 -24.15 8.70 -11.54
N GLU A 78 -24.75 7.66 -10.97
CA GLU A 78 -26.15 7.31 -11.15
C GLU A 78 -27.09 8.45 -10.72
N ASP A 79 -26.79 9.11 -9.60
CA ASP A 79 -27.58 10.22 -9.06
C ASP A 79 -26.98 11.61 -9.35
N LEU A 80 -25.86 11.68 -10.10
CA LEU A 80 -25.14 12.92 -10.34
C LEU A 80 -25.84 13.84 -11.35
N ASP A 81 -26.21 15.05 -10.94
CA ASP A 81 -26.66 16.07 -11.89
C ASP A 81 -25.49 16.63 -12.72
N ILE A 82 -25.27 16.04 -13.90
CA ILE A 82 -24.18 16.39 -14.82
C ILE A 82 -24.12 17.89 -15.13
N LYS A 83 -25.26 18.61 -15.15
CA LYS A 83 -25.29 20.06 -15.45
C LYS A 83 -24.62 20.91 -14.38
N THR A 84 -24.59 20.41 -13.17
CA THR A 84 -24.02 21.11 -12.02
C THR A 84 -22.79 20.42 -11.44
N ALA A 85 -22.51 19.20 -11.95
CA ALA A 85 -21.40 18.39 -11.50
C ALA A 85 -20.04 19.05 -11.78
N LYS A 86 -19.19 19.00 -10.77
CA LYS A 86 -17.83 19.54 -10.80
C LYS A 86 -16.87 18.63 -10.06
N ILE A 87 -15.60 18.75 -10.41
CA ILE A 87 -14.48 18.07 -9.76
C ILE A 87 -13.60 19.15 -9.13
N GLU A 88 -13.44 19.10 -7.83
CA GLU A 88 -12.61 20.02 -7.05
C GLU A 88 -11.29 19.36 -6.69
N MET A 89 -10.18 20.05 -6.97
CA MET A 89 -8.84 19.58 -6.70
C MET A 89 -8.30 20.20 -5.41
N LYS A 90 -7.24 19.61 -4.87
CA LYS A 90 -6.63 20.09 -3.62
C LYS A 90 -6.08 21.54 -3.71
N ASP A 91 -5.71 21.99 -4.87
CA ASP A 91 -5.17 23.33 -5.14
C ASP A 91 -6.24 24.34 -5.59
N ASP A 92 -7.50 24.07 -5.27
CA ASP A 92 -8.69 24.87 -5.57
C ASP A 92 -9.03 24.96 -7.07
N ARG A 93 -8.34 24.22 -7.96
CA ARG A 93 -8.78 24.07 -9.35
C ARG A 93 -10.12 23.34 -9.39
N VAL A 94 -11.01 23.83 -10.27
CA VAL A 94 -12.35 23.23 -10.45
C VAL A 94 -12.55 22.89 -11.92
N TYR A 95 -12.90 21.65 -12.17
CA TYR A 95 -13.22 21.14 -13.50
C TYR A 95 -14.72 20.85 -13.62
N LYS A 96 -15.37 21.38 -14.66
CA LYS A 96 -16.78 21.05 -14.96
C LYS A 96 -16.86 19.71 -15.65
N VAL A 97 -17.74 18.87 -15.20
CA VAL A 97 -18.11 17.64 -15.88
C VAL A 97 -18.78 18.01 -17.20
N LYS A 98 -18.32 17.44 -18.30
CA LYS A 98 -18.89 17.63 -19.63
C LYS A 98 -19.93 16.56 -19.95
N ARG A 99 -19.62 15.32 -19.69
CA ARG A 99 -20.50 14.15 -19.89
C ARG A 99 -19.94 12.91 -19.22
N ILE A 100 -20.79 11.95 -19.00
CA ILE A 100 -20.38 10.57 -18.72
C ILE A 100 -20.07 9.91 -20.07
N VAL A 101 -18.87 9.38 -20.23
CA VAL A 101 -18.40 8.70 -21.46
C VAL A 101 -18.88 7.26 -21.48
N LYS A 102 -18.75 6.58 -20.33
CA LYS A 102 -19.12 5.18 -20.15
C LYS A 102 -19.47 4.92 -18.68
N GLU A 103 -20.51 4.16 -18.49
CA GLU A 103 -20.89 3.53 -17.23
C GLU A 103 -20.92 2.03 -17.40
N VAL A 104 -20.37 1.32 -16.42
CA VAL A 104 -20.40 -0.14 -16.40
C VAL A 104 -20.93 -0.56 -15.03
N LYS A 105 -22.25 -0.67 -14.92
CA LYS A 105 -22.98 -0.97 -13.69
C LYS A 105 -22.48 -2.28 -13.06
N VAL A 106 -22.23 -3.31 -13.87
CA VAL A 106 -21.82 -4.63 -13.37
C VAL A 106 -20.56 -4.59 -12.51
N CYS A 107 -19.55 -3.83 -12.90
CA CYS A 107 -18.32 -3.68 -12.13
C CYS A 107 -18.21 -2.34 -11.38
N ASP A 108 -19.32 -1.58 -11.29
CA ASP A 108 -19.40 -0.32 -10.55
C ASP A 108 -18.34 0.72 -10.97
N LEU A 109 -18.06 0.88 -12.27
CA LEU A 109 -17.11 1.86 -12.80
C LEU A 109 -17.78 2.87 -13.71
N ALA A 110 -17.33 4.12 -13.64
CA ALA A 110 -17.76 5.20 -14.53
C ALA A 110 -16.57 6.03 -15.04
N ILE A 111 -16.66 6.41 -16.30
CA ILE A 111 -15.67 7.21 -17.03
C ILE A 111 -16.31 8.56 -17.36
N VAL A 112 -15.75 9.63 -16.83
CA VAL A 112 -16.26 10.99 -16.92
C VAL A 112 -15.31 11.85 -17.75
N GLU A 113 -15.84 12.62 -18.70
CA GLU A 113 -15.09 13.63 -19.47
C GLU A 113 -15.29 15.02 -18.88
N ILE A 114 -14.19 15.75 -18.71
CA ILE A 114 -14.22 17.16 -18.27
C ILE A 114 -14.17 18.14 -19.44
N SER A 115 -14.60 19.39 -19.21
CA SER A 115 -14.68 20.44 -20.23
C SER A 115 -13.35 21.07 -20.59
N SER A 116 -12.35 21.02 -19.68
CA SER A 116 -11.00 21.57 -19.84
C SER A 116 -9.95 20.45 -19.75
N GLU A 117 -8.68 20.79 -19.64
CA GLU A 117 -7.59 19.82 -19.53
C GLU A 117 -6.97 19.86 -18.13
N CYS A 118 -6.62 18.68 -17.61
CA CYS A 118 -5.87 18.45 -16.39
C CYS A 118 -4.54 17.80 -16.72
N ASP A 119 -3.43 18.38 -16.26
CA ASP A 119 -2.09 17.84 -16.51
C ASP A 119 -1.66 16.81 -15.48
N ASP A 120 -2.31 16.81 -14.30
CA ASP A 120 -2.02 15.89 -13.20
C ASP A 120 -2.78 14.58 -13.41
N ILE A 121 -2.07 13.52 -13.79
CA ILE A 121 -2.64 12.22 -14.14
C ILE A 121 -1.91 11.08 -13.42
N LEU A 122 -2.66 10.06 -12.97
CA LEU A 122 -2.10 8.87 -12.34
C LEU A 122 -1.75 7.80 -13.39
N PRO A 123 -0.62 7.12 -13.23
CA PRO A 123 -0.31 5.92 -13.99
C PRO A 123 -1.12 4.72 -13.45
N LEU A 124 -1.61 3.86 -14.35
CA LEU A 124 -2.23 2.60 -13.99
C LEU A 124 -1.15 1.52 -13.85
N ALA A 125 -1.19 0.77 -12.75
CA ALA A 125 -0.22 -0.27 -12.45
C ALA A 125 -0.29 -1.43 -13.45
N ASP A 126 0.84 -2.13 -13.63
CA ASP A 126 0.86 -3.42 -14.31
C ASP A 126 0.38 -4.52 -13.34
N GLU A 127 -0.42 -5.45 -13.83
CA GLU A 127 -0.95 -6.60 -13.07
C GLU A 127 0.18 -7.40 -12.38
N SER A 128 1.30 -7.61 -13.06
CA SER A 128 2.46 -8.35 -12.51
C SER A 128 3.07 -7.71 -11.24
N GLY A 129 2.69 -6.47 -10.95
CA GLY A 129 3.17 -5.70 -9.79
C GLY A 129 2.20 -5.66 -8.62
N ILE A 130 1.12 -6.46 -8.61
CA ILE A 130 0.07 -6.44 -7.58
C ILE A 130 0.04 -7.81 -6.90
N ASN A 131 0.47 -7.87 -5.62
CA ASN A 131 0.61 -9.14 -4.91
C ASN A 131 -0.02 -9.10 -3.51
N TYR A 132 -0.31 -10.28 -2.98
CA TYR A 132 -0.71 -10.46 -1.59
C TYR A 132 0.33 -9.84 -0.62
N LEU A 133 -0.15 -9.11 0.38
CA LEU A 133 0.60 -8.37 1.39
C LEU A 133 1.35 -7.12 0.88
N ASP A 134 1.25 -6.75 -0.40
CA ASP A 134 1.78 -5.47 -0.84
C ASP A 134 1.17 -4.30 -0.05
N ASP A 135 1.99 -3.32 0.30
CA ASP A 135 1.52 -2.08 0.91
C ASP A 135 0.72 -1.28 -0.11
N VAL A 136 -0.49 -0.85 0.30
CA VAL A 136 -1.38 -0.04 -0.53
C VAL A 136 -1.88 1.18 0.22
N TYR A 137 -2.29 2.19 -0.55
CA TYR A 137 -2.71 3.48 -0.04
C TYR A 137 -4.04 3.87 -0.70
N SER A 138 -5.09 4.09 0.11
CA SER A 138 -6.35 4.65 -0.38
C SER A 138 -6.30 6.16 -0.22
N LEU A 139 -6.59 6.90 -1.30
CA LEU A 139 -6.64 8.36 -1.32
C LEU A 139 -8.02 8.81 -1.77
N GLY A 140 -8.65 9.71 -1.01
CA GLY A 140 -9.99 10.19 -1.33
C GLY A 140 -10.48 11.25 -0.36
N ASN A 141 -11.81 11.45 -0.33
CA ASN A 141 -12.48 12.49 0.43
C ASN A 141 -13.55 11.88 1.36
N PRO A 142 -13.12 11.09 2.38
CA PRO A 142 -14.07 10.43 3.27
C PRO A 142 -14.91 11.43 4.07
N THR A 143 -16.14 11.02 4.40
CA THR A 143 -17.02 11.76 5.32
C THR A 143 -17.05 11.06 6.67
N ASP A 144 -17.26 11.84 7.73
CA ASP A 144 -17.60 11.34 9.06
C ASP A 144 -19.11 11.12 9.23
N GLU A 145 -19.54 10.70 10.42
CA GLU A 145 -20.96 10.49 10.76
C GLU A 145 -21.80 11.78 10.69
N ASP A 146 -21.18 12.93 10.87
CA ASP A 146 -21.81 14.27 10.77
C ASP A 146 -21.72 14.85 9.35
N MET A 147 -21.33 14.06 8.35
CA MET A 147 -21.12 14.45 6.95
C MET A 147 -20.02 15.49 6.73
N ASN A 148 -19.11 15.70 7.69
CA ASN A 148 -17.93 16.53 7.46
C ASN A 148 -16.93 15.78 6.57
N VAL A 149 -16.42 16.48 5.55
CA VAL A 149 -15.47 15.90 4.59
C VAL A 149 -14.04 16.04 5.12
N ASP A 150 -13.30 14.93 5.20
CA ASP A 150 -11.85 14.93 5.40
C ASP A 150 -11.16 14.92 4.02
N TYR A 151 -10.86 16.13 3.54
CA TYR A 151 -10.42 16.35 2.15
C TYR A 151 -9.05 15.73 1.87
N PHE A 152 -8.97 14.94 0.79
CA PHE A 152 -7.73 14.36 0.27
C PHE A 152 -6.98 13.52 1.32
N HIS A 153 -7.73 12.73 2.06
CA HIS A 153 -7.19 11.88 3.11
C HIS A 153 -6.52 10.62 2.54
N LEU A 154 -5.31 10.33 3.01
CA LEU A 154 -4.56 9.12 2.63
C LEU A 154 -4.54 8.13 3.79
N THR A 155 -5.01 6.92 3.57
CA THR A 155 -4.87 5.79 4.50
C THR A 155 -3.88 4.76 3.95
N LYS A 156 -3.19 4.03 4.82
CA LYS A 156 -2.27 2.96 4.46
C LYS A 156 -2.82 1.61 4.93
N GLY A 157 -2.64 0.59 4.11
CA GLY A 157 -2.99 -0.79 4.43
C GLY A 157 -2.19 -1.78 3.61
N ARG A 158 -2.72 -3.01 3.52
CA ARG A 158 -2.12 -4.12 2.74
C ARG A 158 -3.18 -4.90 2.00
N ILE A 159 -2.80 -5.46 0.87
CA ILE A 159 -3.64 -6.40 0.11
C ILE A 159 -3.83 -7.69 0.92
N LYS A 160 -5.09 -8.14 1.05
CA LYS A 160 -5.50 -9.36 1.77
C LYS A 160 -5.97 -10.46 0.83
N LYS A 161 -6.59 -10.11 -0.27
CA LYS A 161 -7.10 -11.05 -1.26
C LYS A 161 -7.24 -10.33 -2.60
N ILE A 162 -7.10 -11.07 -3.68
CA ILE A 162 -7.38 -10.62 -5.03
C ILE A 162 -8.18 -11.75 -5.67
N ASP A 163 -9.47 -11.50 -5.98
CA ASP A 163 -10.38 -12.52 -6.50
C ASP A 163 -11.61 -11.88 -7.12
N ASP A 164 -12.41 -12.67 -7.85
CA ASP A 164 -13.76 -12.27 -8.24
C ASP A 164 -14.64 -12.20 -6.99
N ASP A 165 -15.46 -11.17 -6.89
CA ASP A 165 -16.43 -10.99 -5.81
C ASP A 165 -17.72 -10.36 -6.36
N SER A 166 -18.82 -10.53 -5.61
CA SER A 166 -20.11 -9.95 -5.92
C SER A 166 -20.68 -9.24 -4.70
N TRP A 167 -21.31 -8.08 -4.93
CA TRP A 167 -21.89 -7.26 -3.85
C TRP A 167 -23.13 -6.53 -4.36
N PHE A 168 -23.90 -6.02 -3.41
CA PHE A 168 -25.03 -5.11 -3.70
C PHE A 168 -25.02 -3.96 -2.71
N TYR A 169 -25.62 -2.85 -3.08
CA TYR A 169 -25.88 -1.73 -2.18
C TYR A 169 -27.31 -1.84 -1.63
N ASP A 170 -27.52 -1.48 -0.38
CA ASP A 170 -28.83 -1.57 0.31
C ASP A 170 -29.98 -0.87 -0.43
N GLN A 171 -29.64 0.10 -1.28
CA GLN A 171 -30.62 0.87 -2.07
C GLN A 171 -31.01 0.16 -3.38
N ASP A 172 -30.29 -0.84 -3.81
CA ASP A 172 -30.51 -1.58 -5.06
C ASP A 172 -30.39 -3.12 -4.80
N GLU A 173 -31.25 -3.61 -3.90
CA GLU A 173 -31.26 -5.04 -3.52
C GLU A 173 -31.51 -5.99 -4.70
N ASP A 174 -32.11 -5.48 -5.78
CA ASP A 174 -32.42 -6.26 -7.00
C ASP A 174 -31.23 -6.35 -7.96
N TYR A 175 -30.11 -5.65 -7.68
CA TYR A 175 -28.94 -5.64 -8.56
C TYR A 175 -27.67 -6.06 -7.86
N THR A 176 -27.03 -7.11 -8.38
CA THR A 176 -25.73 -7.58 -7.91
C THR A 176 -24.61 -7.06 -8.82
N HIS A 177 -23.65 -6.39 -8.22
CA HIS A 177 -22.41 -6.03 -8.89
C HIS A 177 -21.44 -7.22 -8.86
N GLU A 178 -20.61 -7.34 -9.88
CA GLU A 178 -19.61 -8.41 -10.00
C GLU A 178 -18.33 -7.82 -10.62
N ALA A 179 -17.20 -8.06 -10.01
CA ALA A 179 -15.90 -7.64 -10.53
C ALA A 179 -14.74 -8.43 -9.95
N PHE A 180 -13.61 -8.39 -10.62
CA PHE A 180 -12.33 -8.75 -10.04
C PHE A 180 -11.89 -7.65 -9.09
N VAL A 181 -11.73 -7.98 -7.80
CA VAL A 181 -11.52 -7.00 -6.73
C VAL A 181 -10.27 -7.28 -5.90
N ILE A 182 -9.78 -6.23 -5.26
CA ILE A 182 -8.73 -6.26 -4.26
C ILE A 182 -9.34 -6.01 -2.88
N GLN A 183 -9.32 -7.01 -2.00
CA GLN A 183 -9.60 -6.84 -0.59
C GLN A 183 -8.35 -6.30 0.11
N HIS A 184 -8.49 -5.23 0.90
CA HIS A 184 -7.35 -4.57 1.55
C HIS A 184 -7.70 -4.02 2.95
N THR A 185 -6.68 -3.58 3.68
CA THR A 185 -6.82 -3.01 5.03
C THR A 185 -6.59 -1.49 5.10
N ALA A 186 -6.35 -0.82 3.96
CA ALA A 186 -6.38 0.64 3.92
C ALA A 186 -7.82 1.08 4.15
N MET A 187 -8.09 1.80 5.25
CA MET A 187 -9.45 2.15 5.64
C MET A 187 -10.10 3.05 4.58
N ILE A 188 -11.33 2.71 4.18
CA ILE A 188 -12.21 3.56 3.38
C ILE A 188 -13.50 3.83 4.16
N LYS A 189 -14.17 4.92 3.81
CA LYS A 189 -15.45 5.39 4.37
C LYS A 189 -16.30 5.96 3.24
N PRO A 190 -17.59 6.24 3.45
CA PRO A 190 -18.37 7.01 2.49
C PRO A 190 -17.61 8.25 2.02
N GLY A 191 -17.67 8.57 0.73
CA GLY A 191 -16.87 9.62 0.09
C GLY A 191 -15.53 9.16 -0.49
N ASN A 192 -14.97 8.00 -0.09
CA ASN A 192 -13.80 7.41 -0.76
C ASN A 192 -14.14 6.68 -2.07
N SER A 193 -15.42 6.40 -2.32
CA SER A 193 -15.91 5.75 -3.54
C SER A 193 -15.37 6.44 -4.79
N GLY A 194 -14.82 5.66 -5.73
CA GLY A 194 -14.20 6.12 -6.96
C GLY A 194 -12.75 6.59 -6.81
N GLY A 195 -12.27 6.83 -5.59
CA GLY A 195 -10.89 7.21 -5.33
C GLY A 195 -9.90 6.07 -5.63
N PRO A 196 -8.63 6.38 -5.93
CA PRO A 196 -7.65 5.37 -6.26
C PRO A 196 -7.17 4.58 -5.04
N LEU A 197 -6.97 3.27 -5.21
CA LEU A 197 -6.08 2.46 -4.41
C LEU A 197 -4.72 2.44 -5.10
N LEU A 198 -3.68 2.89 -4.41
CA LEU A 198 -2.35 3.14 -4.95
C LEU A 198 -1.32 2.15 -4.39
N ASN A 199 -0.31 1.79 -5.17
CA ASN A 199 0.89 1.13 -4.66
C ASN A 199 1.90 2.18 -4.14
N ILE A 200 3.03 1.71 -3.60
CA ILE A 200 4.10 2.56 -3.07
C ILE A 200 4.73 3.50 -4.13
N ARG A 201 4.57 3.19 -5.42
CA ARG A 201 5.06 4.04 -6.52
C ARG A 201 4.05 5.11 -6.94
N GLY A 202 2.87 5.17 -6.31
CA GLY A 202 1.79 6.07 -6.68
C GLY A 202 1.04 5.63 -7.95
N GLU A 203 1.15 4.36 -8.35
CA GLU A 203 0.41 3.79 -9.46
C GLU A 203 -0.91 3.21 -8.97
N VAL A 204 -1.98 3.38 -9.74
CA VAL A 204 -3.32 2.87 -9.40
C VAL A 204 -3.35 1.36 -9.56
N VAL A 205 -3.63 0.64 -8.49
CA VAL A 205 -3.85 -0.82 -8.47
C VAL A 205 -5.33 -1.18 -8.45
N GLY A 206 -6.21 -0.25 -8.04
CA GLY A 206 -7.65 -0.43 -8.03
C GLY A 206 -8.43 0.87 -7.81
N VAL A 207 -9.75 0.78 -7.88
CA VAL A 207 -10.71 1.86 -7.64
C VAL A 207 -11.54 1.51 -6.41
N ASN A 208 -11.44 2.28 -5.33
CA ASN A 208 -12.17 2.01 -4.08
C ASN A 208 -13.69 2.00 -4.36
N THR A 209 -14.41 1.04 -3.78
CA THR A 209 -15.84 0.89 -4.03
C THR A 209 -16.65 0.64 -2.76
N PHE A 210 -16.54 -0.49 -2.10
CA PHE A 210 -17.36 -0.84 -0.93
C PHE A 210 -16.52 -1.34 0.24
N PHE A 211 -17.16 -1.45 1.42
CA PHE A 211 -16.55 -2.01 2.63
C PHE A 211 -17.57 -2.79 3.46
N TYR A 212 -17.08 -3.74 4.26
CA TYR A 212 -17.86 -4.46 5.26
C TYR A 212 -17.26 -4.25 6.65
N GLY A 213 -17.99 -3.54 7.53
CA GLY A 213 -17.47 -3.18 8.84
C GLY A 213 -16.18 -2.37 8.75
N ASP A 214 -15.39 -2.37 9.84
CA ASP A 214 -14.23 -1.49 9.97
C ASP A 214 -12.94 -2.03 9.33
N SER A 215 -12.94 -3.28 8.83
CA SER A 215 -11.69 -3.97 8.49
C SER A 215 -11.62 -4.60 7.11
N LEU A 216 -12.74 -4.70 6.39
CA LEU A 216 -12.82 -5.30 5.06
C LEU A 216 -13.15 -4.23 4.03
N ASN A 217 -12.14 -3.74 3.35
CA ASN A 217 -12.27 -2.71 2.32
C ASN A 217 -11.96 -3.32 0.96
N TYR A 218 -12.66 -2.87 -0.07
CA TYR A 218 -12.58 -3.42 -1.42
C TYR A 218 -12.35 -2.33 -2.45
N ALA A 219 -11.53 -2.65 -3.44
CA ALA A 219 -11.33 -1.85 -4.63
C ALA A 219 -11.48 -2.73 -5.87
N ILE A 220 -12.12 -2.21 -6.90
CA ILE A 220 -12.20 -2.85 -8.22
C ILE A 220 -10.78 -2.90 -8.79
N HIS A 221 -10.34 -4.08 -9.23
CA HIS A 221 -8.97 -4.26 -9.73
C HIS A 221 -8.72 -3.40 -10.98
N VAL A 222 -7.51 -2.88 -11.10
CA VAL A 222 -7.13 -1.96 -12.20
C VAL A 222 -7.32 -2.57 -13.61
N ASN A 223 -7.31 -3.90 -13.75
CA ASN A 223 -7.55 -4.55 -15.04
C ASN A 223 -8.98 -4.37 -15.54
N GLU A 224 -9.98 -4.31 -14.64
CA GLU A 224 -11.36 -3.97 -15.03
C GLU A 224 -11.39 -2.57 -15.66
N LEU A 225 -10.76 -1.59 -15.00
CA LEU A 225 -10.65 -0.24 -15.55
C LEU A 225 -9.91 -0.21 -16.88
N LYS A 226 -8.76 -0.87 -17.00
CA LYS A 226 -8.00 -0.94 -18.27
C LYS A 226 -8.82 -1.54 -19.39
N SER A 227 -9.55 -2.63 -19.12
CA SER A 227 -10.41 -3.29 -20.10
C SER A 227 -11.49 -2.35 -20.64
N ILE A 228 -12.09 -1.53 -19.77
CA ILE A 228 -13.09 -0.52 -20.17
C ILE A 228 -12.44 0.58 -21.01
N LEU A 229 -11.27 1.10 -20.59
CA LEU A 229 -10.56 2.17 -21.30
C LEU A 229 -10.13 1.70 -22.69
N ASP A 230 -9.55 0.50 -22.79
CA ASP A 230 -9.09 -0.10 -24.05
C ASP A 230 -10.27 -0.39 -25.00
N ALA A 231 -11.39 -0.91 -24.48
CA ALA A 231 -12.61 -1.17 -25.27
C ALA A 231 -13.28 0.11 -25.82
N ASN A 232 -12.95 1.28 -25.27
CA ASN A 232 -13.48 2.57 -25.71
C ASN A 232 -12.42 3.46 -26.37
N ASP A 233 -11.26 2.92 -26.74
CA ASP A 233 -10.11 3.64 -27.34
C ASP A 233 -9.64 4.85 -26.51
N ILE A 234 -9.76 4.77 -25.19
CA ILE A 234 -9.35 5.83 -24.27
C ILE A 234 -7.92 5.61 -23.84
N ALA A 235 -7.03 6.52 -24.24
CA ALA A 235 -5.63 6.49 -23.82
C ALA A 235 -5.49 6.80 -22.32
N TYR A 236 -4.59 6.12 -21.65
CA TYR A 236 -4.25 6.32 -20.24
C TYR A 236 -2.76 6.26 -19.99
N ASN A 237 -2.33 6.77 -18.83
CA ASN A 237 -0.92 6.76 -18.44
C ASN A 237 -0.54 5.36 -17.92
N LYS A 238 0.40 4.71 -18.63
CA LYS A 238 0.89 3.39 -18.26
C LYS A 238 1.98 3.48 -17.20
N SER A 239 2.13 2.42 -16.40
CA SER A 239 3.18 2.33 -15.36
C SER A 239 4.58 2.51 -15.96
N VAL A 240 5.51 2.95 -15.12
CA VAL A 240 6.92 3.12 -15.54
C VAL A 240 7.55 1.78 -15.94
N SER A 241 7.19 0.70 -15.26
CA SER A 241 7.60 -0.68 -15.58
C SER A 241 7.12 -1.11 -16.95
N GLU A 242 5.86 -0.87 -17.28
CA GLU A 242 5.27 -1.18 -18.59
C GLU A 242 5.92 -0.34 -19.71
N LYS A 243 6.17 0.96 -19.45
CA LYS A 243 6.90 1.83 -20.41
C LYS A 243 8.31 1.33 -20.69
N ILE A 244 9.01 0.81 -19.68
CA ILE A 244 10.35 0.25 -19.83
C ILE A 244 10.31 -1.07 -20.62
N LEU A 245 9.32 -1.93 -20.34
CA LEU A 245 9.13 -3.20 -21.04
C LEU A 245 8.81 -2.96 -22.51
N THR A 246 7.83 -2.13 -22.83
CA THR A 246 7.46 -1.82 -24.22
C THR A 246 8.60 -1.16 -25.00
N LYS A 247 9.40 -0.30 -24.36
CA LYS A 247 10.60 0.29 -24.97
C LYS A 247 11.70 -0.75 -25.20
N LYS A 248 11.84 -1.73 -24.29
CA LYS A 248 12.78 -2.86 -24.45
C LYS A 248 12.30 -3.84 -25.53
N GLU A 249 11.01 -4.13 -25.61
CA GLU A 249 10.42 -4.99 -26.64
C GLU A 249 10.60 -4.39 -28.04
N LYS A 250 10.32 -3.10 -28.24
CA LYS A 250 10.62 -2.40 -29.50
C LYS A 250 12.12 -2.39 -29.86
N LYS A 251 13.00 -2.44 -28.86
CA LYS A 251 14.45 -2.55 -29.09
C LYS A 251 14.89 -4.01 -29.31
N ARG A 252 14.14 -4.98 -28.75
CA ARG A 252 14.39 -6.43 -28.82
C ARG A 252 13.99 -7.04 -30.17
N SER A 253 12.93 -6.51 -30.81
CA SER A 253 12.51 -6.98 -32.13
C SER A 253 13.61 -6.74 -33.22
N ARG A 254 14.68 -6.03 -32.88
CA ARG A 254 15.82 -5.80 -33.75
C ARG A 254 17.08 -6.64 -33.45
N SER A 255 17.13 -7.45 -32.36
CA SER A 255 18.35 -8.22 -32.03
C SER A 255 18.11 -9.47 -31.16
N LEU A 256 17.12 -10.31 -31.50
CA LEU A 256 16.64 -11.39 -30.60
C LEU A 256 17.44 -12.69 -30.62
N GLY A 257 18.57 -12.79 -31.36
CA GLY A 257 19.33 -14.05 -31.51
C GLY A 257 20.41 -14.33 -30.44
N GLU A 258 21.07 -13.30 -29.92
CA GLU A 258 22.36 -13.51 -29.23
C GLU A 258 22.41 -13.08 -27.74
N ARG A 259 21.33 -12.60 -27.15
CA ARG A 259 21.36 -12.04 -25.78
C ARG A 259 20.62 -12.81 -24.71
N VAL A 260 19.87 -13.84 -25.06
CA VAL A 260 19.04 -14.57 -24.09
C VAL A 260 19.92 -15.44 -23.17
N GLU A 261 20.97 -16.09 -23.68
CA GLU A 261 21.89 -16.89 -22.89
C GLU A 261 22.68 -16.07 -21.86
N PHE A 262 23.20 -14.91 -22.25
CA PHE A 262 24.04 -14.08 -21.37
C PHE A 262 23.27 -13.47 -20.17
N VAL A 263 21.97 -13.21 -20.32
CA VAL A 263 21.17 -12.64 -19.23
C VAL A 263 20.75 -13.71 -18.23
N PHE A 264 20.49 -14.93 -18.68
CA PHE A 264 20.14 -16.04 -17.78
C PHE A 264 21.35 -16.52 -16.95
N GLU A 265 22.56 -16.60 -17.51
CA GLU A 265 23.77 -16.90 -16.74
C GLU A 265 24.04 -15.85 -15.65
N ARG A 266 23.94 -14.56 -15.98
CA ARG A 266 24.21 -13.51 -15.01
C ARG A 266 23.13 -13.35 -13.93
N GLN A 267 21.87 -13.68 -14.20
CA GLN A 267 20.83 -13.72 -13.18
C GLN A 267 20.99 -14.92 -12.24
N GLY A 268 21.45 -16.07 -12.76
CA GLY A 268 21.82 -17.23 -11.95
C GLY A 268 22.89 -16.90 -10.92
N GLU A 269 23.98 -16.27 -11.33
CA GLU A 269 25.09 -15.86 -10.44
C GLU A 269 24.64 -14.84 -9.38
N ILE A 270 23.76 -13.90 -9.75
CA ILE A 270 23.23 -12.90 -8.81
C ILE A 270 22.30 -13.57 -7.80
N ILE A 271 21.44 -14.49 -8.22
CA ILE A 271 20.53 -15.22 -7.31
C ILE A 271 21.32 -16.12 -6.37
N GLU A 272 22.36 -16.79 -6.85
CA GLU A 272 23.29 -17.57 -5.98
C GLU A 272 24.00 -16.66 -4.97
N LEU A 273 24.51 -15.50 -5.39
CA LEU A 273 25.16 -14.55 -4.50
C LEU A 273 24.19 -14.02 -3.42
N TYR A 274 22.96 -13.65 -3.80
CA TYR A 274 21.94 -13.21 -2.83
C TYR A 274 21.50 -14.34 -1.91
N SER A 275 21.37 -15.58 -2.41
CA SER A 275 21.04 -16.73 -1.56
C SER A 275 22.16 -17.04 -0.57
N TYR A 276 23.43 -16.91 -0.99
CA TYR A 276 24.59 -17.10 -0.11
C TYR A 276 24.67 -16.00 0.98
N ILE A 277 24.39 -14.75 0.62
CA ILE A 277 24.33 -13.64 1.58
C ILE A 277 23.18 -13.84 2.56
N PHE A 278 22.00 -14.26 2.10
CA PHE A 278 20.84 -14.48 2.94
C PHE A 278 21.03 -15.64 3.92
N VAL A 279 21.62 -16.75 3.46
CA VAL A 279 21.96 -17.91 4.29
C VAL A 279 23.04 -17.52 5.32
N SER A 280 24.04 -16.74 4.91
CA SER A 280 25.12 -16.28 5.80
C SER A 280 24.61 -15.32 6.87
N LEU A 281 23.73 -14.39 6.53
CA LEU A 281 23.08 -13.48 7.48
C LEU A 281 22.13 -14.24 8.42
N GLY A 282 21.39 -15.22 7.90
CA GLY A 282 20.54 -16.11 8.71
C GLY A 282 21.36 -16.92 9.71
N ALA A 283 22.48 -17.50 9.30
CA ALA A 283 23.39 -18.24 10.18
C ALA A 283 24.00 -17.35 11.27
N LEU A 284 24.39 -16.11 10.94
CA LEU A 284 24.86 -15.12 11.89
C LEU A 284 23.78 -14.73 12.90
N TYR A 285 22.54 -14.54 12.46
CA TYR A 285 21.41 -14.25 13.33
C TYR A 285 21.10 -15.39 14.29
N PHE A 286 21.09 -16.65 13.82
CA PHE A 286 20.95 -17.82 14.68
C PHE A 286 22.10 -17.99 15.66
N ALA A 287 23.35 -17.73 15.24
CA ALA A 287 24.50 -17.74 16.13
C ALA A 287 24.38 -16.69 17.24
N PHE A 288 23.87 -15.48 16.93
CA PHE A 288 23.64 -14.42 17.93
C PHE A 288 22.57 -14.81 18.96
N ILE A 289 21.45 -15.41 18.50
CA ILE A 289 20.40 -15.91 19.40
C ILE A 289 20.93 -17.03 20.29
N PHE A 290 21.67 -17.99 19.71
CA PHE A 290 22.25 -19.12 20.43
C PHE A 290 23.26 -18.65 21.49
N PHE A 291 24.11 -17.68 21.15
CA PHE A 291 25.06 -17.08 22.09
C PHE A 291 24.34 -16.31 23.21
N GLY A 292 23.26 -15.60 22.89
CA GLY A 292 22.41 -14.94 23.88
C GLY A 292 21.77 -15.92 24.87
N ILE A 293 21.26 -17.06 24.36
CA ILE A 293 20.69 -18.12 25.20
C ILE A 293 21.76 -18.74 26.11
N ILE A 294 22.96 -19.03 25.59
CA ILE A 294 24.09 -19.53 26.37
C ILE A 294 24.46 -18.56 27.48
N MET A 295 24.55 -17.27 27.19
CA MET A 295 24.86 -16.24 28.18
C MET A 295 23.79 -16.15 29.28
N ILE A 296 22.52 -16.31 28.94
CA ILE A 296 21.43 -16.38 29.93
C ILE A 296 21.57 -17.64 30.81
N ILE A 297 21.86 -18.80 30.23
CA ILE A 297 22.07 -20.05 30.96
C ILE A 297 23.26 -19.93 31.91
N VAL A 298 24.39 -19.39 31.44
CA VAL A 298 25.60 -19.16 32.28
C VAL A 298 25.30 -18.20 33.42
N TYR A 299 24.55 -17.13 33.13
CA TYR A 299 24.14 -16.18 34.16
C TYR A 299 23.26 -16.83 35.23
N VAL A 300 22.25 -17.59 34.81
CA VAL A 300 21.31 -18.29 35.72
C VAL A 300 22.02 -19.37 36.56
N THR A 301 22.95 -20.12 35.94
CA THR A 301 23.74 -21.14 36.66
C THR A 301 24.72 -20.50 37.64
N ALA A 302 25.41 -19.44 37.25
CA ALA A 302 26.29 -18.67 38.15
C ALA A 302 25.51 -18.08 39.33
N PHE A 303 24.29 -17.58 39.08
CA PHE A 303 23.44 -17.04 40.15
C PHE A 303 22.92 -18.11 41.10
N ARG A 304 22.64 -19.35 40.58
CA ARG A 304 22.24 -20.50 41.42
C ARG A 304 23.42 -21.04 42.25
N THR A 305 24.63 -21.10 41.72
CA THR A 305 25.83 -21.56 42.50
C THR A 305 26.24 -20.55 43.57
N ALA A 306 26.06 -19.25 43.30
CA ALA A 306 26.32 -18.21 44.32
C ALA A 306 25.31 -18.22 45.51
N ARG A 307 24.17 -18.91 45.36
CA ARG A 307 23.12 -19.08 46.40
C ARG A 307 23.16 -20.43 47.12
N ALA A 308 24.11 -21.33 46.77
CA ALA A 308 24.25 -22.58 47.50
C ALA A 308 24.62 -22.33 48.97
N PRO A 309 23.90 -22.93 49.94
CA PRO A 309 24.19 -22.69 51.35
C PRO A 309 25.57 -23.29 51.70
N VAL A 310 26.41 -22.50 52.33
CA VAL A 310 27.68 -22.97 52.89
C VAL A 310 27.37 -23.99 54.00
N LYS A 311 27.73 -25.27 53.76
CA LYS A 311 27.68 -26.29 54.82
C LYS A 311 28.58 -25.84 55.97
N ARG A 312 27.99 -25.53 57.11
CA ARG A 312 28.74 -25.33 58.36
C ARG A 312 29.24 -26.73 58.78
N ASN A 313 30.54 -26.93 58.72
CA ASN A 313 31.19 -28.03 59.42
C ASN A 313 31.22 -27.65 60.94
N ASN A 314 30.43 -28.36 61.71
CA ASN A 314 30.58 -28.37 63.15
C ASN A 314 31.75 -29.31 63.47
N TYR A 315 32.89 -28.75 63.92
CA TYR A 315 33.89 -29.54 64.63
C TYR A 315 33.65 -29.35 66.13
N TYR A 316 33.46 -30.47 66.78
CA TYR A 316 33.75 -30.62 68.21
C TYR A 316 35.22 -30.94 68.39
#